data_582de5fafc8127f800c1ccb2073ba485
#
_entry.id   582de5fafc8127f800c1ccb2073ba485
#
_cell.length_a   1.000
_cell.length_b   1.000
_cell.length_c   1.000
_cell.angle_alpha   90.00
_cell.angle_beta   90.00
_cell.angle_gamma   90.00
#
_symmetry.space_group_name_H-M   'P 1'
#
loop_
_entity.id
_entity.type
_entity.pdbx_description
1 polymer ?
#
loop_
_entity_poly.entity_id
_entity_poly.type
_entity_poly.pdbx_seq_one_letter_code
_entity_poly.pdbx_strand_id
1 'polypeptide(L)'
;MLYSLLRSALFSLDPEDAHGFTLASLDAARSLGLLKLLPRATGKPVHVMGIDFPNAVGLAAGLDKDGTHINALAELGFGFIEIGTVTPRPQAGNPKPRLFRLPVAEAIINRMGFNNLGVDNLVRNVQASGYTGVLGINIGKNKDTPNEQAVDDYLSCLDKVYPHARYVTVNISSPNTQNLRELQKDEALDALLSAIKLRQSELAQRHGQYVPIALKIAPDLDEAQIAAIAALLMMHRIDAVIATNTTLARDAVAGLPNAAETGGLSGAPVRAASTQVIRTLAHHLKNEVPIIGVGGILSGKDAQDKIAAGASLVQLYSGLIYRGPGLINECVRQLG
;
A
#
# COMPACT_ATOMS: atom_id res chain seq x y z
N MET A 1 13.35 -11.03 20.45
CA MET A 1 13.13 -10.70 21.88
C MET A 1 12.90 -9.20 22.11
N LEU A 2 13.80 -8.31 21.76
CA LEU A 2 13.67 -6.86 22.05
C LEU A 2 12.36 -6.27 21.49
N TYR A 3 12.03 -6.52 20.21
CA TYR A 3 10.81 -5.99 19.61
C TYR A 3 9.53 -6.53 20.26
N SER A 4 9.49 -7.77 20.71
CA SER A 4 8.30 -8.33 21.38
C SER A 4 7.98 -7.63 22.70
N LEU A 5 9.00 -7.22 23.46
CA LEU A 5 8.82 -6.42 24.67
C LEU A 5 8.32 -5.00 24.34
N LEU A 6 8.95 -4.35 23.38
CA LEU A 6 8.53 -3.02 22.89
C LEU A 6 7.09 -3.07 22.36
N ARG A 7 6.75 -4.10 21.59
CA ARG A 7 5.40 -4.29 21.07
C ARG A 7 4.36 -4.38 22.20
N SER A 8 4.66 -5.12 23.27
CA SER A 8 3.74 -5.25 24.41
C SER A 8 3.44 -3.89 25.05
N ALA A 9 4.46 -3.05 25.22
CA ALA A 9 4.29 -1.69 25.72
C ALA A 9 3.50 -0.79 24.74
N LEU A 10 3.80 -0.86 23.44
CA LEU A 10 3.06 -0.10 22.42
C LEU A 10 1.61 -0.56 22.29
N PHE A 11 1.32 -1.83 22.56
CA PHE A 11 -0.03 -2.38 22.47
C PHE A 11 -0.90 -2.02 23.67
N SER A 12 -0.34 -1.51 24.76
CA SER A 12 -1.12 -0.94 25.89
C SER A 12 -1.65 0.48 25.58
N LEU A 13 -1.08 1.16 24.58
CA LEU A 13 -1.53 2.47 24.13
C LEU A 13 -2.69 2.36 23.13
N ASP A 14 -3.45 3.46 22.93
CA ASP A 14 -4.36 3.57 21.80
C ASP A 14 -3.62 3.26 20.50
N PRO A 15 -4.22 2.52 19.55
CA PRO A 15 -3.52 2.12 18.32
C PRO A 15 -3.03 3.29 17.46
N GLU A 16 -3.78 4.38 17.39
CA GLU A 16 -3.40 5.55 16.58
C GLU A 16 -2.32 6.40 17.27
N ASP A 17 -2.39 6.50 18.61
CA ASP A 17 -1.35 7.16 19.41
C ASP A 17 -0.02 6.37 19.35
N ALA A 18 -0.08 5.05 19.48
CA ALA A 18 1.09 4.19 19.31
C ALA A 18 1.72 4.30 17.92
N HIS A 19 0.90 4.47 16.87
CA HIS A 19 1.37 4.71 15.51
C HIS A 19 2.18 6.02 15.44
N GLY A 20 1.61 7.15 15.89
CA GLY A 20 2.30 8.43 15.90
C GLY A 20 3.58 8.42 16.71
N PHE A 21 3.51 7.85 17.93
CA PHE A 21 4.69 7.69 18.80
C PHE A 21 5.81 6.87 18.14
N THR A 22 5.45 5.76 17.48
CA THR A 22 6.43 4.89 16.82
C THR A 22 7.13 5.61 15.67
N LEU A 23 6.40 6.32 14.81
CA LEU A 23 6.99 7.06 13.69
C LEU A 23 7.89 8.21 14.17
N ALA A 24 7.46 8.98 15.16
CA ALA A 24 8.28 10.01 15.78
C ALA A 24 9.56 9.44 16.43
N SER A 25 9.46 8.27 17.06
CA SER A 25 10.61 7.57 17.65
C SER A 25 11.59 7.08 16.58
N LEU A 26 11.10 6.63 15.41
CA LEU A 26 11.93 6.25 14.28
C LEU A 26 12.70 7.46 13.71
N ASP A 27 12.06 8.62 13.60
CA ASP A 27 12.75 9.84 13.15
C ASP A 27 13.85 10.28 14.15
N ALA A 28 13.54 10.22 15.44
CA ALA A 28 14.54 10.50 16.49
C ALA A 28 15.71 9.52 16.43
N ALA A 29 15.43 8.22 16.30
CA ALA A 29 16.46 7.19 16.16
C ALA A 29 17.30 7.40 14.89
N ARG A 30 16.68 7.80 13.77
CA ARG A 30 17.38 8.16 12.55
C ARG A 30 18.31 9.36 12.75
N SER A 31 17.81 10.42 13.37
CA SER A 31 18.58 11.65 13.62
C SER A 31 19.80 11.39 14.49
N LEU A 32 19.73 10.43 15.41
CA LEU A 32 20.83 9.96 16.24
C LEU A 32 21.73 8.91 15.54
N GLY A 33 21.44 8.53 14.31
CA GLY A 33 22.20 7.52 13.55
C GLY A 33 21.95 6.07 14.03
N LEU A 34 21.03 5.84 14.96
CA LEU A 34 20.80 4.52 15.56
C LEU A 34 20.23 3.51 14.56
N LEU A 35 19.44 3.96 13.57
CA LEU A 35 18.89 3.08 12.55
C LEU A 35 19.98 2.47 11.65
N LYS A 36 21.14 3.10 11.52
CA LYS A 36 22.29 2.55 10.77
C LYS A 36 22.92 1.33 11.44
N LEU A 37 22.67 1.14 12.73
CA LEU A 37 23.16 -0.01 13.49
C LEU A 37 22.25 -1.25 13.32
N LEU A 38 21.08 -1.08 12.74
CA LEU A 38 20.18 -2.22 12.48
C LEU A 38 20.79 -3.10 11.39
N PRO A 39 20.79 -4.43 11.59
CA PRO A 39 21.23 -5.35 10.55
C PRO A 39 20.30 -5.22 9.34
N ARG A 40 20.89 -5.14 8.15
CA ARG A 40 20.15 -5.09 6.87
C ARG A 40 20.52 -6.29 6.03
N ALA A 41 19.52 -7.03 5.57
CA ALA A 41 19.74 -8.09 4.60
C ALA A 41 20.04 -7.48 3.23
N THR A 42 21.01 -8.03 2.54
CA THR A 42 21.27 -7.74 1.13
C THR A 42 20.34 -8.62 0.31
N GLY A 43 19.43 -8.01 -0.45
CA GLY A 43 18.54 -8.72 -1.37
C GLY A 43 19.10 -8.74 -2.79
N LYS A 44 18.45 -9.52 -3.66
CA LYS A 44 18.70 -9.44 -5.11
C LYS A 44 17.92 -8.26 -5.70
N PRO A 45 18.55 -7.42 -6.54
CA PRO A 45 17.84 -6.43 -7.32
C PRO A 45 16.81 -7.09 -8.24
N VAL A 46 15.66 -6.42 -8.38
CA VAL A 46 14.56 -6.90 -9.24
C VAL A 46 14.15 -5.76 -10.18
N HIS A 47 14.07 -6.05 -11.47
CA HIS A 47 13.60 -5.09 -12.47
C HIS A 47 12.12 -5.30 -12.77
N VAL A 48 11.27 -4.34 -12.43
CA VAL A 48 9.80 -4.39 -12.61
C VAL A 48 9.30 -3.01 -13.02
N MET A 49 8.34 -2.91 -13.93
CA MET A 49 7.78 -1.64 -14.42
C MET A 49 8.82 -0.66 -14.97
N GLY A 50 9.95 -1.14 -15.49
CA GLY A 50 11.06 -0.27 -15.91
C GLY A 50 11.84 0.38 -14.75
N ILE A 51 11.68 -0.12 -13.51
CA ILE A 51 12.33 0.36 -12.31
C ILE A 51 13.21 -0.74 -11.73
N ASP A 52 14.43 -0.38 -11.31
CA ASP A 52 15.32 -1.26 -10.56
C ASP A 52 15.06 -1.11 -9.05
N PHE A 53 14.55 -2.18 -8.44
CA PHE A 53 14.32 -2.27 -7.01
C PHE A 53 15.50 -2.97 -6.35
N PRO A 54 16.12 -2.40 -5.29
CA PRO A 54 17.27 -3.05 -4.62
C PRO A 54 16.92 -4.39 -3.96
N ASN A 55 15.67 -4.62 -3.63
CA ASN A 55 15.10 -5.90 -3.25
C ASN A 55 13.59 -5.90 -3.47
N ALA A 56 12.96 -7.08 -3.42
CA ALA A 56 11.55 -7.28 -3.74
C ALA A 56 10.57 -6.87 -2.63
N VAL A 57 11.04 -6.36 -1.47
CA VAL A 57 10.22 -6.12 -0.27
C VAL A 57 10.00 -4.62 -0.06
N GLY A 58 8.76 -4.18 -0.13
CA GLY A 58 8.37 -2.78 0.06
C GLY A 58 7.48 -2.53 1.27
N LEU A 59 7.32 -1.27 1.61
CA LEU A 59 6.33 -0.78 2.56
C LEU A 59 5.04 -0.45 1.83
N ALA A 60 3.90 -0.98 2.30
CA ALA A 60 2.59 -0.64 1.76
C ALA A 60 2.11 0.75 2.20
N ALA A 61 1.33 1.43 1.36
CA ALA A 61 0.68 2.69 1.69
C ALA A 61 -0.21 2.60 2.94
N GLY A 62 -0.36 3.74 3.62
CA GLY A 62 -1.20 3.90 4.80
C GLY A 62 -0.43 4.06 6.10
N LEU A 63 0.85 3.68 6.15
CA LEU A 63 1.68 3.87 7.35
C LEU A 63 2.17 5.33 7.45
N ASP A 64 2.71 5.88 6.38
CA ASP A 64 3.07 7.30 6.26
C ASP A 64 2.19 7.96 5.19
N LYS A 65 1.09 8.59 5.62
CA LYS A 65 0.09 9.10 4.67
C LYS A 65 0.48 10.43 4.04
N ASP A 66 1.26 11.21 4.76
CA ASP A 66 1.64 12.57 4.38
C ASP A 66 3.12 12.68 3.93
N GLY A 67 3.86 11.57 3.93
CA GLY A 67 5.26 11.54 3.51
C GLY A 67 6.21 12.24 4.48
N THR A 68 5.90 12.22 5.78
CA THR A 68 6.70 12.89 6.82
C THR A 68 7.85 12.04 7.36
N HIS A 69 7.79 10.70 7.14
CA HIS A 69 8.70 9.74 7.76
C HIS A 69 9.48 8.88 6.74
N ILE A 70 9.50 9.29 5.46
CA ILE A 70 10.06 8.52 4.33
C ILE A 70 11.47 8.00 4.64
N ASN A 71 12.37 8.89 5.07
CA ASN A 71 13.77 8.53 5.30
C ASN A 71 13.97 7.55 6.45
N ALA A 72 13.21 7.70 7.55
CA ALA A 72 13.30 6.80 8.68
C ALA A 72 12.76 5.40 8.33
N LEU A 73 11.68 5.33 7.57
CA LEU A 73 11.11 4.07 7.07
C LEU A 73 12.03 3.39 6.06
N ALA A 74 12.63 4.15 5.13
CA ALA A 74 13.59 3.62 4.17
C ALA A 74 14.83 3.01 4.85
N GLU A 75 15.31 3.61 5.95
CA GLU A 75 16.42 3.09 6.72
C GLU A 75 16.15 1.74 7.41
N LEU A 76 14.91 1.25 7.45
CA LEU A 76 14.59 -0.08 7.95
C LEU A 76 15.00 -1.22 7.00
N GLY A 77 15.36 -0.91 5.74
CA GLY A 77 15.85 -1.90 4.77
C GLY A 77 14.87 -2.31 3.69
N PHE A 78 13.75 -1.61 3.54
CA PHE A 78 12.84 -1.79 2.41
C PHE A 78 13.52 -1.48 1.07
N GLY A 79 13.20 -2.24 0.03
CA GLY A 79 13.61 -1.96 -1.34
C GLY A 79 12.83 -0.79 -1.95
N PHE A 80 11.64 -0.50 -1.44
CA PHE A 80 10.81 0.64 -1.87
C PHE A 80 9.81 1.03 -0.78
N ILE A 81 9.38 2.28 -0.82
CA ILE A 81 8.41 2.86 0.12
C ILE A 81 7.20 3.34 -0.66
N GLU A 82 5.99 2.97 -0.24
CA GLU A 82 4.75 3.56 -0.75
C GLU A 82 4.11 4.41 0.35
N ILE A 83 3.97 5.72 0.08
CA ILE A 83 3.32 6.71 0.96
C ILE A 83 1.90 7.01 0.49
N GLY A 84 1.11 7.69 1.30
CA GLY A 84 -0.31 7.95 1.03
C GLY A 84 -1.20 6.94 1.77
N THR A 85 -2.49 6.83 1.45
CA THR A 85 -3.21 7.43 0.32
C THR A 85 -3.44 8.92 0.59
N VAL A 86 -3.10 9.72 -0.38
CA VAL A 86 -3.35 11.17 -0.38
C VAL A 86 -4.53 11.52 -1.28
N THR A 87 -5.24 12.57 -0.95
CA THR A 87 -6.36 13.13 -1.72
C THR A 87 -6.06 14.57 -2.14
N PRO A 88 -6.74 15.11 -3.17
CA PRO A 88 -6.50 16.49 -3.62
C PRO A 88 -6.56 17.51 -2.49
N ARG A 89 -7.63 17.47 -1.71
CA ARG A 89 -7.83 18.33 -0.54
C ARG A 89 -7.53 17.58 0.76
N PRO A 90 -7.09 18.28 1.83
CA PRO A 90 -6.98 17.69 3.16
C PRO A 90 -8.33 17.15 3.63
N GLN A 91 -8.31 16.05 4.38
CA GLN A 91 -9.50 15.53 5.06
C GLN A 91 -9.13 14.81 6.36
N ALA A 92 -9.98 14.98 7.39
CA ALA A 92 -9.76 14.40 8.71
C ALA A 92 -9.93 12.88 8.76
N GLY A 93 -10.58 12.29 7.75
CA GLY A 93 -10.98 10.89 7.75
C GLY A 93 -12.23 10.63 8.59
N ASN A 94 -12.43 9.39 9.00
CA ASN A 94 -13.58 9.00 9.81
C ASN A 94 -13.36 9.36 11.30
N PRO A 95 -14.43 9.50 12.11
CA PRO A 95 -14.32 9.72 13.55
C PRO A 95 -13.54 8.62 14.28
N LYS A 96 -12.83 8.98 15.35
CA LYS A 96 -12.18 8.04 16.28
C LYS A 96 -13.22 7.44 17.26
N PRO A 97 -12.99 6.19 17.75
CA PRO A 97 -11.91 5.28 17.42
C PRO A 97 -12.10 4.65 16.02
N ARG A 98 -11.01 4.49 15.29
CA ARG A 98 -11.03 4.03 13.89
C ARG A 98 -9.93 3.03 13.53
N LEU A 99 -9.20 2.55 14.55
CA LEU A 99 -8.12 1.57 14.41
C LEU A 99 -8.19 0.58 15.58
N PHE A 100 -8.35 -0.71 15.27
CA PHE A 100 -8.58 -1.77 16.25
C PHE A 100 -7.61 -2.92 16.02
N ARG A 101 -6.88 -3.33 17.06
CA ARG A 101 -6.00 -4.49 17.01
C ARG A 101 -6.77 -5.74 17.43
N LEU A 102 -6.48 -6.85 16.76
CA LEU A 102 -6.91 -8.20 17.14
C LEU A 102 -5.66 -9.07 17.34
N PRO A 103 -5.00 -8.97 18.51
CA PRO A 103 -3.68 -9.57 18.73
C PRO A 103 -3.64 -11.09 18.54
N VAL A 104 -4.68 -11.80 18.95
CA VAL A 104 -4.78 -13.27 18.80
C VAL A 104 -4.74 -13.70 17.33
N ALA A 105 -5.31 -12.89 16.44
CA ALA A 105 -5.34 -13.15 15.01
C ALA A 105 -4.20 -12.45 14.25
N GLU A 106 -3.27 -11.77 14.93
CA GLU A 106 -2.26 -10.90 14.28
C GLU A 106 -2.88 -10.00 13.20
N ALA A 107 -4.00 -9.34 13.54
CA ALA A 107 -4.87 -8.63 12.64
C ALA A 107 -5.20 -7.20 13.12
N ILE A 108 -5.59 -6.35 12.17
CA ILE A 108 -6.02 -4.98 12.43
C ILE A 108 -7.28 -4.71 11.64
N ILE A 109 -8.30 -4.14 12.28
CA ILE A 109 -9.43 -3.52 11.61
C ILE A 109 -9.22 -2.02 11.61
N ASN A 110 -9.37 -1.38 10.46
CA ASN A 110 -9.30 0.08 10.35
C ASN A 110 -10.44 0.65 9.51
N ARG A 111 -10.88 1.84 9.91
CA ARG A 111 -11.81 2.68 9.15
C ARG A 111 -11.29 4.11 9.05
N MET A 112 -10.00 4.25 8.66
CA MET A 112 -9.29 5.54 8.65
C MET A 112 -9.94 6.59 7.75
N GLY A 113 -10.45 6.20 6.56
CA GLY A 113 -11.14 7.10 5.63
C GLY A 113 -10.21 8.10 4.95
N PHE A 114 -8.99 7.67 4.60
CA PHE A 114 -7.99 8.50 3.92
C PHE A 114 -7.69 9.85 4.63
N ASN A 115 -7.53 9.82 5.97
CA ASN A 115 -7.07 11.01 6.69
C ASN A 115 -5.69 11.43 6.19
N ASN A 116 -5.59 12.66 5.70
CA ASN A 116 -4.35 13.24 5.15
C ASN A 116 -4.44 14.77 5.07
N LEU A 117 -3.30 15.43 4.89
CA LEU A 117 -3.17 16.89 4.81
C LEU A 117 -3.20 17.44 3.38
N GLY A 118 -3.64 16.63 2.41
CA GLY A 118 -3.77 17.00 1.01
C GLY A 118 -2.49 16.84 0.21
N VAL A 119 -2.65 16.72 -1.10
CA VAL A 119 -1.55 16.41 -2.03
C VAL A 119 -0.44 17.47 -2.03
N ASP A 120 -0.78 18.75 -1.87
CA ASP A 120 0.22 19.82 -1.82
C ASP A 120 1.13 19.71 -0.59
N ASN A 121 0.56 19.27 0.55
CA ASN A 121 1.36 19.01 1.75
C ASN A 121 2.29 17.81 1.55
N LEU A 122 1.77 16.70 0.99
CA LEU A 122 2.58 15.52 0.70
C LEU A 122 3.75 15.86 -0.22
N VAL A 123 3.52 16.62 -1.31
CA VAL A 123 4.57 17.02 -2.25
C VAL A 123 5.66 17.83 -1.55
N ARG A 124 5.30 18.81 -0.70
CA ARG A 124 6.29 19.56 0.09
C ARG A 124 7.14 18.63 0.98
N ASN A 125 6.52 17.65 1.64
CA ASN A 125 7.24 16.71 2.49
C ASN A 125 8.17 15.79 1.68
N VAL A 126 7.72 15.32 0.52
CA VAL A 126 8.56 14.51 -0.39
C VAL A 126 9.78 15.32 -0.85
N GLN A 127 9.59 16.57 -1.29
CA GLN A 127 10.69 17.45 -1.67
C GLN A 127 11.66 17.71 -0.51
N ALA A 128 11.14 18.00 0.68
CA ALA A 128 11.95 18.24 1.88
C ALA A 128 12.71 17.00 2.35
N SER A 129 12.20 15.79 2.07
CA SER A 129 12.86 14.54 2.46
C SER A 129 14.20 14.30 1.75
N GLY A 130 14.35 14.81 0.52
CA GLY A 130 15.51 14.53 -0.33
C GLY A 130 15.72 13.04 -0.63
N TYR A 131 14.68 12.20 -0.48
CA TYR A 131 14.78 10.76 -0.69
C TYR A 131 14.99 10.43 -2.17
N THR A 132 16.02 9.63 -2.45
CA THR A 132 16.43 9.26 -3.82
C THR A 132 16.13 7.81 -4.19
N GLY A 133 15.61 7.02 -3.25
CA GLY A 133 15.23 5.62 -3.49
C GLY A 133 13.92 5.48 -4.26
N VAL A 134 13.41 4.25 -4.34
CA VAL A 134 12.16 3.98 -5.04
C VAL A 134 10.97 4.38 -4.17
N LEU A 135 10.33 5.50 -4.54
CA LEU A 135 9.15 6.05 -3.87
C LEU A 135 7.90 5.85 -4.72
N GLY A 136 6.94 5.10 -4.19
CA GLY A 136 5.57 5.04 -4.69
C GLY A 136 4.69 6.07 -3.98
N ILE A 137 3.80 6.72 -4.71
CA ILE A 137 2.80 7.63 -4.14
C ILE A 137 1.41 7.12 -4.45
N ASN A 138 0.66 6.79 -3.40
CA ASN A 138 -0.69 6.26 -3.47
C ASN A 138 -1.69 7.41 -3.44
N ILE A 139 -2.54 7.51 -4.46
CA ILE A 139 -3.54 8.56 -4.63
C ILE A 139 -4.96 8.03 -4.56
N GLY A 140 -5.87 8.84 -4.08
CA GLY A 140 -7.29 8.50 -3.97
C GLY A 140 -8.19 9.73 -4.09
N LYS A 141 -9.51 9.51 -4.19
CA LYS A 141 -10.48 10.62 -4.20
C LYS A 141 -10.85 11.07 -2.79
N ASN A 142 -11.23 12.33 -2.64
CA ASN A 142 -11.83 12.86 -1.43
C ASN A 142 -13.15 12.15 -1.09
N LYS A 143 -13.48 12.08 0.20
CA LYS A 143 -14.67 11.41 0.69
C LYS A 143 -15.97 12.05 0.17
N ASP A 144 -15.98 13.37 0.08
CA ASP A 144 -17.10 14.21 -0.36
C ASP A 144 -17.23 14.34 -1.89
N THR A 145 -16.25 13.89 -2.66
CA THR A 145 -16.31 13.86 -4.12
C THR A 145 -17.20 12.69 -4.56
N PRO A 146 -18.27 12.92 -5.34
CA PRO A 146 -19.10 11.84 -5.92
C PRO A 146 -18.27 10.93 -6.84
N ASN A 147 -18.70 9.68 -7.04
CA ASN A 147 -17.97 8.75 -7.90
C ASN A 147 -17.93 9.20 -9.36
N GLU A 148 -18.96 9.91 -9.83
CA GLU A 148 -19.04 10.49 -11.17
C GLU A 148 -17.96 11.54 -11.45
N GLN A 149 -17.41 12.14 -10.39
CA GLN A 149 -16.31 13.12 -10.42
C GLN A 149 -15.00 12.55 -9.90
N ALA A 150 -14.93 11.25 -9.62
CA ALA A 150 -13.75 10.61 -9.05
C ALA A 150 -12.51 10.81 -9.92
N VAL A 151 -12.67 10.75 -11.24
CA VAL A 151 -11.59 10.94 -12.21
C VAL A 151 -10.85 12.27 -12.00
N ASP A 152 -11.57 13.37 -11.74
CA ASP A 152 -10.97 14.69 -11.53
C ASP A 152 -10.02 14.70 -10.31
N ASP A 153 -10.41 14.04 -9.22
CA ASP A 153 -9.58 13.93 -8.03
C ASP A 153 -8.29 13.11 -8.28
N TYR A 154 -8.41 11.99 -9.01
CA TYR A 154 -7.23 11.19 -9.38
C TYR A 154 -6.29 11.96 -10.31
N LEU A 155 -6.81 12.66 -11.33
CA LEU A 155 -6.01 13.46 -12.24
C LEU A 155 -5.34 14.63 -11.52
N SER A 156 -6.06 15.31 -10.63
CA SER A 156 -5.51 16.40 -9.81
C SER A 156 -4.35 15.94 -8.93
N CYS A 157 -4.47 14.77 -8.30
CA CYS A 157 -3.36 14.18 -7.55
C CYS A 157 -2.22 13.77 -8.47
N LEU A 158 -2.52 13.07 -9.58
CA LEU A 158 -1.52 12.58 -10.53
C LEU A 158 -0.65 13.73 -11.06
N ASP A 159 -1.25 14.83 -11.48
CA ASP A 159 -0.53 16.01 -11.97
C ASP A 159 0.53 16.52 -10.99
N LYS A 160 0.20 16.53 -9.70
CA LYS A 160 1.06 17.06 -8.65
C LYS A 160 2.14 16.08 -8.20
N VAL A 161 1.82 14.78 -8.13
CA VAL A 161 2.77 13.80 -7.61
C VAL A 161 3.71 13.24 -8.68
N TYR A 162 3.35 13.36 -9.97
CA TYR A 162 4.06 12.74 -11.09
C TYR A 162 5.57 13.01 -11.10
N PRO A 163 6.05 14.28 -10.98
CA PRO A 163 7.49 14.56 -11.01
C PRO A 163 8.24 14.12 -9.75
N HIS A 164 7.54 13.65 -8.73
CA HIS A 164 8.10 13.30 -7.42
C HIS A 164 8.04 11.81 -7.11
N ALA A 165 7.34 11.02 -7.93
CA ALA A 165 7.16 9.58 -7.73
C ALA A 165 8.04 8.76 -8.67
N ARG A 166 8.49 7.58 -8.22
CA ARG A 166 9.04 6.55 -9.11
C ARG A 166 7.93 5.70 -9.73
N TYR A 167 6.81 5.55 -9.04
CA TYR A 167 5.54 5.04 -9.58
C TYR A 167 4.36 5.66 -8.81
N VAL A 168 3.18 5.68 -9.41
CA VAL A 168 1.96 6.17 -8.76
C VAL A 168 0.96 5.03 -8.63
N THR A 169 0.34 4.89 -7.45
CA THR A 169 -0.71 3.91 -7.21
C THR A 169 -2.08 4.57 -7.20
N VAL A 170 -2.96 4.14 -8.09
CA VAL A 170 -4.38 4.53 -8.12
C VAL A 170 -5.15 3.59 -7.21
N ASN A 171 -5.67 4.11 -6.08
CA ASN A 171 -6.32 3.30 -5.05
C ASN A 171 -7.85 3.40 -5.16
N ILE A 172 -8.48 2.38 -5.71
CA ILE A 172 -9.93 2.25 -5.87
C ILE A 172 -10.55 1.19 -4.93
N SER A 173 -9.80 0.73 -3.95
CA SER A 173 -10.14 -0.50 -3.21
C SER A 173 -10.39 -0.30 -1.71
N SER A 174 -10.32 0.94 -1.19
CA SER A 174 -10.59 1.17 0.23
C SER A 174 -12.07 0.90 0.57
N PRO A 175 -12.34 0.08 1.61
CA PRO A 175 -13.72 -0.11 2.07
C PRO A 175 -14.23 1.05 2.94
N ASN A 176 -13.36 2.02 3.24
CA ASN A 176 -13.60 3.07 4.24
C ASN A 176 -14.02 4.42 3.61
N THR A 177 -14.11 4.46 2.29
CA THR A 177 -14.64 5.59 1.51
C THR A 177 -15.90 5.10 0.81
N GLN A 178 -16.99 5.84 1.01
CA GLN A 178 -18.31 5.43 0.51
C GLN A 178 -18.25 5.17 -1.00
N ASN A 179 -18.79 4.02 -1.41
CA ASN A 179 -18.93 3.56 -2.80
C ASN A 179 -17.62 3.54 -3.62
N LEU A 180 -16.45 3.72 -3.01
CA LEU A 180 -15.19 3.75 -3.76
C LEU A 180 -14.96 2.46 -4.57
N ARG A 181 -15.34 1.31 -4.00
CA ARG A 181 -15.20 0.01 -4.66
C ARG A 181 -16.08 -0.17 -5.90
N GLU A 182 -17.09 0.68 -6.08
CA GLU A 182 -17.90 0.70 -7.30
C GLU A 182 -17.04 1.08 -8.53
N LEU A 183 -15.92 1.80 -8.32
CA LEU A 183 -14.95 2.11 -9.37
C LEU A 183 -14.19 0.87 -9.88
N GLN A 184 -14.36 -0.30 -9.26
CA GLN A 184 -13.81 -1.57 -9.76
C GLN A 184 -14.76 -2.27 -10.76
N LYS A 185 -15.94 -1.71 -11.02
CA LYS A 185 -16.88 -2.21 -12.02
C LYS A 185 -16.48 -1.77 -13.43
N ASP A 186 -16.73 -2.61 -14.40
CA ASP A 186 -16.20 -2.56 -15.75
C ASP A 186 -16.23 -1.18 -16.41
N GLU A 187 -17.39 -0.55 -16.54
CA GLU A 187 -17.52 0.76 -17.20
C GLU A 187 -16.83 1.89 -16.44
N ALA A 188 -16.97 1.91 -15.11
CA ALA A 188 -16.34 2.94 -14.27
C ALA A 188 -14.82 2.78 -14.25
N LEU A 189 -14.33 1.55 -14.24
CA LEU A 189 -12.91 1.25 -14.28
C LEU A 189 -12.31 1.60 -15.64
N ASP A 190 -12.99 1.22 -16.74
CA ASP A 190 -12.56 1.53 -18.11
C ASP A 190 -12.38 3.04 -18.31
N ALA A 191 -13.38 3.83 -17.93
CA ALA A 191 -13.34 5.30 -18.04
C ALA A 191 -12.18 5.89 -17.18
N LEU A 192 -12.00 5.42 -15.96
CA LEU A 192 -10.93 5.87 -15.08
C LEU A 192 -9.55 5.55 -15.66
N LEU A 193 -9.32 4.32 -16.10
CA LEU A 193 -8.03 3.88 -16.63
C LEU A 193 -7.71 4.61 -17.94
N SER A 194 -8.70 4.82 -18.81
CA SER A 194 -8.54 5.61 -20.03
C SER A 194 -8.06 7.04 -19.73
N ALA A 195 -8.72 7.74 -18.80
CA ALA A 195 -8.36 9.09 -18.40
C ALA A 195 -6.96 9.16 -17.75
N ILE A 196 -6.64 8.22 -16.87
CA ILE A 196 -5.32 8.13 -16.21
C ILE A 196 -4.20 7.90 -17.23
N LYS A 197 -4.39 7.00 -18.20
CA LYS A 197 -3.36 6.70 -19.22
C LYS A 197 -3.15 7.86 -20.19
N LEU A 198 -4.23 8.54 -20.58
CA LEU A 198 -4.11 9.77 -21.37
C LEU A 198 -3.28 10.81 -20.62
N ARG A 199 -3.63 11.08 -19.35
CA ARG A 199 -2.89 12.04 -18.52
C ARG A 199 -1.44 11.61 -18.26
N GLN A 200 -1.18 10.33 -18.05
CA GLN A 200 0.18 9.80 -17.91
C GLN A 200 1.03 10.12 -19.15
N SER A 201 0.46 9.94 -20.35
CA SER A 201 1.15 10.24 -21.61
C SER A 201 1.49 11.73 -21.74
N GLU A 202 0.54 12.63 -21.42
CA GLU A 202 0.75 14.08 -21.40
C GLU A 202 1.85 14.49 -20.42
N LEU A 203 1.83 13.91 -19.21
CA LEU A 203 2.82 14.20 -18.17
C LEU A 203 4.19 13.65 -18.54
N ALA A 204 4.26 12.46 -19.15
CA ALA A 204 5.51 11.89 -19.63
C ALA A 204 6.19 12.80 -20.69
N GLN A 205 5.41 13.35 -21.62
CA GLN A 205 5.91 14.31 -22.60
C GLN A 205 6.36 15.62 -21.93
N ARG A 206 5.56 16.15 -21.00
CA ARG A 206 5.84 17.42 -20.30
C ARG A 206 7.11 17.34 -19.45
N HIS A 207 7.32 16.22 -18.75
CA HIS A 207 8.43 16.06 -17.80
C HIS A 207 9.64 15.30 -18.37
N GLY A 208 9.53 14.77 -19.61
CA GLY A 208 10.59 13.97 -20.23
C GLY A 208 10.89 12.65 -19.48
N GLN A 209 9.95 12.16 -18.66
CA GLN A 209 10.11 11.00 -17.83
C GLN A 209 8.80 10.19 -17.78
N TYR A 210 8.90 8.88 -18.01
CA TYR A 210 7.77 7.98 -17.82
C TYR A 210 7.71 7.51 -16.36
N VAL A 211 6.57 7.74 -15.70
CA VAL A 211 6.30 7.26 -14.33
C VAL A 211 5.21 6.20 -14.40
N PRO A 212 5.51 4.93 -14.05
CA PRO A 212 4.56 3.83 -14.08
C PRO A 212 3.34 4.05 -13.18
N ILE A 213 2.19 3.52 -13.61
CA ILE A 213 0.93 3.55 -12.86
C ILE A 213 0.57 2.13 -12.40
N ALA A 214 0.33 1.96 -11.11
CA ALA A 214 -0.18 0.74 -10.52
C ALA A 214 -1.64 0.92 -10.08
N LEU A 215 -2.49 -0.10 -10.32
CA LEU A 215 -3.87 -0.12 -9.81
C LEU A 215 -3.94 -0.97 -8.54
N LYS A 216 -4.51 -0.45 -7.43
CA LYS A 216 -4.68 -1.22 -6.20
C LYS A 216 -6.12 -1.69 -6.03
N ILE A 217 -6.31 -3.02 -5.97
CA ILE A 217 -7.60 -3.70 -5.93
C ILE A 217 -7.93 -4.31 -4.56
N ALA A 218 -9.22 -4.64 -4.36
CA ALA A 218 -9.72 -5.30 -3.15
C ALA A 218 -9.50 -6.82 -3.19
N PRO A 219 -9.50 -7.51 -2.03
CA PRO A 219 -9.48 -8.97 -1.99
C PRO A 219 -10.85 -9.61 -2.18
N ASP A 220 -11.93 -8.83 -1.97
CA ASP A 220 -13.31 -9.31 -1.93
C ASP A 220 -13.92 -9.27 -3.36
N LEU A 221 -13.25 -9.89 -4.32
CA LEU A 221 -13.63 -9.97 -5.73
C LEU A 221 -13.82 -11.44 -6.12
N ASP A 222 -14.83 -11.73 -6.93
CA ASP A 222 -14.98 -13.04 -7.54
C ASP A 222 -14.08 -13.22 -8.78
N GLU A 223 -14.05 -14.44 -9.32
CA GLU A 223 -13.18 -14.77 -10.45
C GLU A 223 -13.52 -13.98 -11.73
N ALA A 224 -14.81 -13.75 -11.99
CA ALA A 224 -15.26 -12.99 -13.15
C ALA A 224 -14.83 -11.51 -13.06
N GLN A 225 -14.96 -10.92 -11.87
CA GLN A 225 -14.50 -9.56 -11.61
C GLN A 225 -12.96 -9.43 -11.77
N ILE A 226 -12.22 -10.42 -11.27
CA ILE A 226 -10.74 -10.41 -11.41
C ILE A 226 -10.35 -10.56 -12.90
N ALA A 227 -11.04 -11.42 -13.65
CA ALA A 227 -10.80 -11.58 -15.09
C ALA A 227 -11.09 -10.29 -15.88
N ALA A 228 -12.22 -9.61 -15.57
CA ALA A 228 -12.58 -8.33 -16.18
C ALA A 228 -11.54 -7.23 -15.87
N ILE A 229 -11.13 -7.11 -14.60
CA ILE A 229 -10.06 -6.18 -14.20
C ILE A 229 -8.76 -6.51 -14.96
N ALA A 230 -8.35 -7.76 -15.05
CA ALA A 230 -7.13 -8.15 -15.76
C ALA A 230 -7.20 -7.77 -17.25
N ALA A 231 -8.34 -7.98 -17.91
CA ALA A 231 -8.55 -7.57 -19.31
C ALA A 231 -8.41 -6.05 -19.49
N LEU A 232 -9.01 -5.25 -18.58
CA LEU A 232 -8.90 -3.79 -18.63
C LEU A 232 -7.46 -3.31 -18.35
N LEU A 233 -6.74 -3.93 -17.41
CA LEU A 233 -5.32 -3.62 -17.15
C LEU A 233 -4.45 -3.82 -18.40
N MET A 234 -4.64 -4.93 -19.12
CA MET A 234 -3.92 -5.20 -20.36
C MET A 234 -4.35 -4.24 -21.48
N MET A 235 -5.65 -4.01 -21.67
CA MET A 235 -6.19 -3.12 -22.69
C MET A 235 -5.64 -1.69 -22.55
N HIS A 236 -5.61 -1.16 -21.33
CA HIS A 236 -5.08 0.16 -21.04
C HIS A 236 -3.57 0.20 -20.81
N ARG A 237 -2.87 -0.94 -20.89
CA ARG A 237 -1.42 -1.04 -20.65
C ARG A 237 -1.05 -0.42 -19.30
N ILE A 238 -1.75 -0.80 -18.24
CA ILE A 238 -1.40 -0.41 -16.87
C ILE A 238 -0.12 -1.13 -16.47
N ASP A 239 0.77 -0.42 -15.80
CA ASP A 239 2.15 -0.87 -15.58
C ASP A 239 2.30 -1.89 -14.46
N ALA A 240 1.35 -1.95 -13.51
CA ALA A 240 1.28 -2.96 -12.46
C ALA A 240 -0.09 -3.04 -11.80
N VAL A 241 -0.34 -4.13 -11.07
CA VAL A 241 -1.48 -4.25 -10.16
C VAL A 241 -1.02 -4.60 -8.74
N ILE A 242 -1.61 -3.93 -7.73
CA ILE A 242 -1.34 -4.21 -6.32
C ILE A 242 -2.51 -5.04 -5.75
N ALA A 243 -2.24 -6.27 -5.40
CA ALA A 243 -3.17 -7.23 -4.85
C ALA A 243 -2.69 -7.68 -3.45
N THR A 244 -3.38 -7.28 -2.34
CA THR A 244 -4.66 -6.59 -2.28
C THR A 244 -4.71 -5.52 -1.19
N ASN A 245 -5.80 -4.75 -1.14
CA ASN A 245 -6.20 -3.96 0.02
C ASN A 245 -6.74 -4.88 1.14
N THR A 246 -7.41 -4.32 2.13
CA THR A 246 -8.05 -5.01 3.28
C THR A 246 -9.39 -5.64 2.88
N THR A 247 -9.83 -6.67 3.63
CA THR A 247 -11.10 -7.37 3.38
C THR A 247 -12.23 -6.87 4.29
N LEU A 248 -13.48 -7.04 3.84
CA LEU A 248 -14.68 -6.90 4.65
C LEU A 248 -15.11 -8.22 5.32
N ALA A 249 -14.58 -9.36 4.91
CA ALA A 249 -14.88 -10.66 5.51
C ALA A 249 -14.43 -10.70 6.99
N ARG A 250 -15.23 -11.38 7.84
CA ARG A 250 -15.02 -11.46 9.29
C ARG A 250 -14.93 -12.89 9.81
N ASP A 251 -15.18 -13.89 8.97
CA ASP A 251 -15.26 -15.32 9.40
C ASP A 251 -14.01 -15.77 10.17
N ALA A 252 -12.85 -15.36 9.69
CA ALA A 252 -11.56 -15.74 10.31
C ALA A 252 -11.28 -15.06 11.67
N VAL A 253 -12.10 -14.10 12.08
CA VAL A 253 -11.97 -13.39 13.37
C VAL A 253 -13.25 -13.43 14.20
N ALA A 254 -14.25 -14.23 13.79
CA ALA A 254 -15.53 -14.35 14.48
C ALA A 254 -15.33 -14.69 15.97
N GLY A 255 -16.04 -14.00 16.85
CA GLY A 255 -15.97 -14.18 18.29
C GLY A 255 -14.77 -13.53 18.99
N LEU A 256 -13.81 -12.97 18.26
CA LEU A 256 -12.71 -12.22 18.87
C LEU A 256 -13.16 -10.82 19.31
N PRO A 257 -12.55 -10.23 20.37
CA PRO A 257 -12.74 -8.82 20.67
C PRO A 257 -12.48 -7.92 19.47
N ASN A 258 -13.31 -6.92 19.27
CA ASN A 258 -13.31 -5.98 18.14
C ASN A 258 -13.65 -6.59 16.76
N ALA A 259 -13.95 -7.89 16.64
CA ALA A 259 -14.26 -8.54 15.35
C ALA A 259 -15.49 -7.93 14.65
N ALA A 260 -16.47 -7.41 15.43
CA ALA A 260 -17.67 -6.78 14.92
C ALA A 260 -17.48 -5.34 14.42
N GLU A 261 -16.29 -4.75 14.63
CA GLU A 261 -16.00 -3.38 14.19
C GLU A 261 -16.07 -3.27 12.67
N THR A 262 -16.66 -2.16 12.21
CA THR A 262 -16.70 -1.83 10.79
C THR A 262 -15.32 -1.38 10.29
N GLY A 263 -15.05 -1.59 8.99
CA GLY A 263 -13.80 -1.20 8.35
C GLY A 263 -13.11 -2.35 7.63
N GLY A 264 -11.89 -2.13 7.19
CA GLY A 264 -11.10 -3.13 6.50
C GLY A 264 -10.26 -3.97 7.46
N LEU A 265 -10.34 -5.29 7.35
CA LEU A 265 -9.52 -6.25 8.11
C LEU A 265 -8.24 -6.57 7.34
N SER A 266 -7.11 -6.46 8.03
CA SER A 266 -5.76 -6.77 7.53
C SER A 266 -5.03 -7.75 8.47
N GLY A 267 -3.84 -8.19 8.08
CA GLY A 267 -3.03 -9.14 8.85
C GLY A 267 -3.24 -10.59 8.42
N ALA A 268 -2.97 -11.57 9.30
CA ALA A 268 -3.03 -12.99 8.96
C ALA A 268 -4.36 -13.42 8.31
N PRO A 269 -5.54 -12.93 8.72
CA PRO A 269 -6.82 -13.33 8.14
C PRO A 269 -6.96 -13.09 6.64
N VAL A 270 -6.31 -12.05 6.08
CA VAL A 270 -6.42 -11.74 4.64
C VAL A 270 -5.44 -12.53 3.77
N ARG A 271 -4.49 -13.26 4.38
CA ARG A 271 -3.40 -13.91 3.66
C ARG A 271 -3.87 -14.85 2.55
N ALA A 272 -4.76 -15.78 2.87
CA ALA A 272 -5.24 -16.78 1.92
C ALA A 272 -6.02 -16.14 0.76
N ALA A 273 -6.96 -15.25 1.06
CA ALA A 273 -7.76 -14.53 0.08
C ALA A 273 -6.87 -13.70 -0.87
N SER A 274 -5.96 -12.91 -0.32
CA SER A 274 -5.02 -12.11 -1.13
C SER A 274 -4.12 -13.00 -2.02
N THR A 275 -3.63 -14.14 -1.51
CA THR A 275 -2.81 -15.06 -2.31
C THR A 275 -3.64 -15.70 -3.44
N GLN A 276 -4.91 -15.99 -3.20
CA GLN A 276 -5.79 -16.52 -4.24
C GLN A 276 -6.05 -15.47 -5.33
N VAL A 277 -6.31 -14.21 -4.96
CA VAL A 277 -6.47 -13.11 -5.93
C VAL A 277 -5.21 -12.95 -6.79
N ILE A 278 -4.02 -13.01 -6.19
CA ILE A 278 -2.74 -12.95 -6.93
C ILE A 278 -2.65 -14.10 -7.94
N ARG A 279 -2.99 -15.33 -7.54
CA ARG A 279 -2.94 -16.51 -8.43
C ARG A 279 -3.92 -16.37 -9.60
N THR A 280 -5.14 -15.92 -9.34
CA THR A 280 -6.15 -15.69 -10.38
C THR A 280 -5.72 -14.57 -11.33
N LEU A 281 -5.19 -13.44 -10.81
CA LEU A 281 -4.60 -12.39 -11.65
C LEU A 281 -3.46 -12.90 -12.51
N ALA A 282 -2.51 -13.65 -11.95
CA ALA A 282 -1.36 -14.19 -12.68
C ALA A 282 -1.80 -15.09 -13.83
N HIS A 283 -2.87 -15.88 -13.62
CA HIS A 283 -3.46 -16.72 -14.67
C HIS A 283 -4.01 -15.88 -15.84
N HIS A 284 -4.75 -14.80 -15.54
CA HIS A 284 -5.36 -13.96 -16.58
C HIS A 284 -4.36 -12.99 -17.24
N LEU A 285 -3.42 -12.42 -16.46
CA LEU A 285 -2.44 -11.46 -16.95
C LEU A 285 -1.28 -12.08 -17.74
N LYS A 286 -1.02 -13.37 -17.63
CA LYS A 286 0.01 -14.11 -18.38
C LYS A 286 1.39 -13.42 -18.39
N ASN A 287 1.75 -12.80 -17.27
CA ASN A 287 2.96 -12.00 -17.05
C ASN A 287 3.06 -10.68 -17.85
N GLU A 288 1.99 -10.23 -18.52
CA GLU A 288 1.99 -8.94 -19.23
C GLU A 288 1.96 -7.75 -18.28
N VAL A 289 1.30 -7.90 -17.12
CA VAL A 289 1.23 -6.86 -16.08
C VAL A 289 1.77 -7.44 -14.77
N PRO A 290 2.86 -6.91 -14.23
CA PRO A 290 3.43 -7.38 -12.96
C PRO A 290 2.50 -7.14 -11.78
N ILE A 291 2.56 -8.05 -10.80
CA ILE A 291 1.74 -8.03 -9.60
C ILE A 291 2.61 -7.66 -8.39
N ILE A 292 2.17 -6.70 -7.58
CA ILE A 292 2.73 -6.40 -6.27
C ILE A 292 1.83 -7.05 -5.22
N GLY A 293 2.34 -8.09 -4.53
CA GLY A 293 1.58 -8.89 -3.59
C GLY A 293 1.51 -8.24 -2.21
N VAL A 294 0.31 -8.03 -1.68
CA VAL A 294 0.07 -7.42 -0.34
C VAL A 294 -1.00 -8.21 0.39
N GLY A 295 -0.83 -8.37 1.70
CA GLY A 295 -1.87 -8.94 2.58
C GLY A 295 -1.42 -10.20 3.31
N GLY A 296 -1.36 -10.11 4.64
CA GLY A 296 -1.09 -11.23 5.53
C GLY A 296 0.33 -11.77 5.54
N ILE A 297 1.32 -10.99 5.12
CA ILE A 297 2.73 -11.38 5.19
C ILE A 297 3.24 -11.14 6.60
N LEU A 298 3.49 -12.22 7.35
CA LEU A 298 4.02 -12.22 8.71
C LEU A 298 5.32 -13.04 8.85
N SER A 299 5.78 -13.65 7.76
CA SER A 299 7.03 -14.40 7.69
C SER A 299 7.65 -14.30 6.29
N GLY A 300 8.92 -14.69 6.16
CA GLY A 300 9.56 -14.85 4.86
C GLY A 300 8.84 -15.87 3.98
N LYS A 301 8.31 -16.94 4.57
CA LYS A 301 7.52 -17.95 3.87
C LYS A 301 6.24 -17.36 3.25
N ASP A 302 5.54 -16.48 3.98
CA ASP A 302 4.34 -15.81 3.44
C ASP A 302 4.69 -14.92 2.24
N ALA A 303 5.85 -14.24 2.29
CA ALA A 303 6.34 -13.45 1.16
C ALA A 303 6.66 -14.34 -0.05
N GLN A 304 7.33 -15.47 0.16
CA GLN A 304 7.63 -16.47 -0.87
C GLN A 304 6.35 -17.03 -1.49
N ASP A 305 5.31 -17.29 -0.68
CA ASP A 305 4.03 -17.79 -1.18
C ASP A 305 3.32 -16.78 -2.10
N LYS A 306 3.49 -15.48 -1.88
CA LYS A 306 3.01 -14.44 -2.80
C LYS A 306 3.76 -14.46 -4.13
N ILE A 307 5.10 -14.59 -4.09
CA ILE A 307 5.91 -14.72 -5.30
C ILE A 307 5.55 -16.01 -6.05
N ALA A 308 5.42 -17.13 -5.36
CA ALA A 308 5.01 -18.41 -5.97
C ALA A 308 3.59 -18.37 -6.56
N ALA A 309 2.72 -17.49 -6.08
CA ALA A 309 1.40 -17.24 -6.62
C ALA A 309 1.42 -16.34 -7.88
N GLY A 310 2.55 -15.73 -8.23
CA GLY A 310 2.74 -14.90 -9.43
C GLY A 310 3.05 -13.43 -9.14
N ALA A 311 3.28 -13.03 -7.89
CA ALA A 311 3.73 -11.66 -7.60
C ALA A 311 5.20 -11.47 -7.98
N SER A 312 5.54 -10.27 -8.47
CA SER A 312 6.92 -9.85 -8.76
C SER A 312 7.58 -9.13 -7.57
N LEU A 313 6.79 -8.45 -6.78
CA LEU A 313 7.18 -7.68 -5.58
C LEU A 313 6.18 -7.96 -4.46
N VAL A 314 6.58 -7.68 -3.22
CA VAL A 314 5.69 -7.77 -2.06
C VAL A 314 5.72 -6.50 -1.22
N GLN A 315 4.61 -6.21 -0.51
CA GLN A 315 4.56 -5.09 0.44
C GLN A 315 4.11 -5.57 1.82
N LEU A 316 4.72 -5.01 2.86
CA LEU A 316 4.41 -5.26 4.26
C LEU A 316 3.61 -4.09 4.86
N TYR A 317 2.66 -4.41 5.75
CA TYR A 317 1.93 -3.45 6.60
C TYR A 317 1.71 -4.03 8.00
N SER A 318 0.63 -4.82 8.21
CA SER A 318 0.30 -5.39 9.53
C SER A 318 1.41 -6.31 10.07
N GLY A 319 2.09 -7.04 9.18
CA GLY A 319 3.25 -7.85 9.56
C GLY A 319 4.36 -7.03 10.20
N LEU A 320 4.67 -5.84 9.68
CA LEU A 320 5.64 -4.94 10.29
C LEU A 320 5.23 -4.54 11.72
N ILE A 321 3.93 -4.26 11.95
CA ILE A 321 3.40 -3.87 13.26
C ILE A 321 3.49 -5.03 14.26
N TYR A 322 3.23 -6.26 13.84
CA TYR A 322 3.25 -7.44 14.73
C TYR A 322 4.63 -8.04 14.92
N ARG A 323 5.49 -8.05 13.89
CA ARG A 323 6.79 -8.72 13.87
C ARG A 323 7.98 -7.77 13.93
N GLY A 324 7.75 -6.47 13.72
CA GLY A 324 8.77 -5.43 13.71
C GLY A 324 9.70 -5.45 12.50
N PRO A 325 10.76 -4.61 12.51
CA PRO A 325 11.69 -4.45 11.38
C PRO A 325 12.44 -5.74 11.00
N GLY A 326 12.57 -6.70 11.92
CA GLY A 326 13.18 -8.01 11.63
C GLY A 326 12.49 -8.77 10.51
N LEU A 327 11.18 -8.57 10.34
CA LEU A 327 10.41 -9.20 9.26
C LEU A 327 10.91 -8.76 7.86
N ILE A 328 11.36 -7.52 7.72
CA ILE A 328 11.90 -7.02 6.44
C ILE A 328 13.09 -7.88 6.03
N ASN A 329 14.06 -8.04 6.96
CA ASN A 329 15.25 -8.85 6.72
C ASN A 329 14.92 -10.34 6.46
N GLU A 330 13.94 -10.88 7.17
CA GLU A 330 13.47 -12.25 6.96
C GLU A 330 12.92 -12.42 5.53
N CYS A 331 12.03 -11.53 5.10
CA CYS A 331 11.47 -11.56 3.74
C CYS A 331 12.55 -11.34 2.68
N VAL A 332 13.44 -10.38 2.86
CA VAL A 332 14.53 -10.10 1.90
C VAL A 332 15.44 -11.32 1.71
N ARG A 333 15.82 -12.01 2.81
CA ARG A 333 16.64 -13.23 2.72
C ARG A 333 15.90 -14.39 2.05
N GLN A 334 14.60 -14.51 2.30
CA GLN A 334 13.79 -15.58 1.73
C GLN A 334 13.58 -15.42 0.23
N LEU A 335 13.57 -14.19 -0.27
CA LEU A 335 13.35 -13.86 -1.69
C LEU A 335 14.66 -13.66 -2.47
N GLY A 336 15.79 -13.54 -1.80
CA GLY A 336 17.13 -13.37 -2.38
C GLY A 336 17.86 -14.66 -2.54
#